data_56845652de33d087f613e34bd26d7668
#
_entry.id   56845652de33d087f613e34bd26d7668
#
_cell.length_a   1.000
_cell.length_b   1.000
_cell.length_c   1.000
_cell.angle_alpha   90.00
_cell.angle_beta   90.00
_cell.angle_gamma   90.00
#
_symmetry.space_group_name_H-M   'P 1'
#
loop_
_entity.id
_entity.type
_entity.pdbx_description
1 polymer ?
#
loop_
_entity_poly.entity_id
_entity_poly.type
_entity_poly.pdbx_seq_one_letter_code
_entity_poly.pdbx_strand_id
1 'polypeptide(L)'
;MRVVMQGEPFAVQSQKAEGGQLMKCNIVLQELGGKFEDSYVAAMLGALATCRFYAGDLVYAVLRFQTREYNGQVFQDILAQDVVKINSIK
;
A
#
# COMPACT_ATOMS: atom_id res chain seq x y z
N MET A 1 -10.44 -1.77 6.24
CA MET A 1 -9.46 -2.86 6.09
C MET A 1 -8.59 -2.95 7.32
N ARG A 2 -8.01 -4.10 7.53
CA ARG A 2 -7.11 -4.32 8.65
C ARG A 2 -5.70 -4.50 8.12
N VAL A 3 -4.74 -3.88 8.80
CA VAL A 3 -3.34 -4.04 8.44
C VAL A 3 -2.86 -5.40 8.91
N VAL A 4 -2.32 -6.20 8.00
CA VAL A 4 -1.71 -7.48 8.34
C VAL A 4 -0.25 -7.29 8.66
N MET A 5 0.45 -6.57 7.79
CA MET A 5 1.84 -6.23 8.02
C MET A 5 2.25 -5.08 7.10
N GLN A 6 3.31 -4.41 7.47
CA GLN A 6 3.91 -3.38 6.65
C GLN A 6 5.40 -3.68 6.54
N GLY A 7 5.92 -3.66 5.31
CA GLY A 7 7.33 -3.89 5.09
C GLY A 7 8.16 -2.66 5.41
N GLU A 8 9.47 -2.84 5.31
CA GLU A 8 10.38 -1.72 5.51
C GLU A 8 10.39 -0.81 4.28
N PRO A 9 10.43 0.49 4.48
CA PRO A 9 10.52 1.40 3.32
C PRO A 9 11.88 1.30 2.67
N PHE A 10 11.89 1.49 1.36
CA PHE A 10 13.11 1.48 0.58
C PHE A 10 12.99 2.52 -0.54
N ALA A 11 14.14 2.95 -1.05
CA ALA A 11 14.16 3.96 -2.10
C ALA A 11 14.10 3.29 -3.46
N VAL A 12 13.30 3.87 -4.35
CA VAL A 12 13.25 3.43 -5.74
C VAL A 12 13.54 4.63 -6.63
N GLN A 13 13.99 4.34 -7.84
CA GLN A 13 14.24 5.38 -8.82
C GLN A 13 12.92 5.94 -9.33
N SER A 14 12.87 7.26 -9.45
CA SER A 14 11.68 7.91 -10.00
C SER A 14 12.12 9.15 -10.74
N GLN A 15 11.69 9.27 -11.99
CA GLN A 15 12.00 10.46 -12.77
C GLN A 15 11.16 11.65 -12.34
N LYS A 16 10.08 11.40 -11.62
CA LYS A 16 9.18 12.45 -11.20
C LYS A 16 9.51 13.00 -9.82
N ALA A 17 10.33 12.29 -9.06
CA ALA A 17 10.65 12.70 -7.72
C ALA A 17 11.87 13.59 -7.72
N GLU A 18 11.88 14.54 -6.81
CA GLU A 18 13.03 15.41 -6.62
C GLU A 18 14.21 14.57 -6.17
N GLY A 19 15.36 14.77 -6.79
CA GLY A 19 16.53 13.97 -6.50
C GLY A 19 16.53 12.60 -7.14
N GLY A 20 15.50 12.27 -7.91
CA GLY A 20 15.42 11.00 -8.63
C GLY A 20 15.10 9.78 -7.79
N GLN A 21 14.76 9.98 -6.53
CA GLN A 21 14.44 8.87 -5.64
C GLN A 21 13.09 9.09 -4.95
N LEU A 22 12.40 7.99 -4.72
CA LEU A 22 11.10 8.02 -4.08
C LEU A 22 11.05 6.85 -3.09
N MET A 23 10.56 7.11 -1.89
CA MET A 23 10.39 6.04 -0.92
C MET A 23 9.20 5.19 -1.28
N LYS A 24 9.36 3.89 -1.10
CA LYS A 24 8.31 2.91 -1.38
C LYS A 24 8.24 1.91 -0.24
N CYS A 25 7.05 1.48 0.08
CA CYS A 25 6.82 0.51 1.14
C CYS A 25 5.61 -0.33 0.74
N ASN A 26 5.67 -1.62 0.99
CA ASN A 26 4.53 -2.49 0.75
C ASN A 26 3.76 -2.68 2.04
N ILE A 27 2.44 -2.73 1.91
CA ILE A 27 1.57 -2.97 3.04
C ILE A 27 0.56 -4.05 2.64
N VAL A 28 0.31 -4.97 3.54
CA VAL A 28 -0.67 -6.03 3.31
C VAL A 28 -1.92 -5.66 4.08
N LEU A 29 -3.02 -5.53 3.34
CA LEU A 29 -4.31 -5.14 3.89
C LEU A 29 -5.31 -6.27 3.67
N GLN A 30 -6.18 -6.47 4.64
CA GLN A 30 -7.18 -7.52 4.60
C GLN A 30 -8.56 -6.92 4.69
N GLU A 31 -9.48 -7.44 3.88
CA GLU A 31 -10.88 -7.06 3.94
C GLU A 31 -11.49 -7.50 5.26
N LEU A 32 -12.54 -6.78 5.67
CA LEU A 32 -13.22 -7.06 6.92
C LEU A 32 -14.67 -7.41 6.66
N GLY A 33 -15.20 -8.29 7.49
CA GLY A 33 -16.63 -8.52 7.58
C GLY A 33 -17.21 -9.44 6.56
N GLY A 34 -16.41 -9.99 5.68
CA GLY A 34 -16.90 -10.93 4.70
C GLY A 34 -16.79 -12.37 5.17
N LYS A 35 -17.50 -13.23 4.47
CA LYS A 35 -17.34 -14.67 4.70
C LYS A 35 -15.96 -15.12 4.24
N PHE A 36 -15.49 -14.55 3.15
CA PHE A 36 -14.16 -14.79 2.62
C PHE A 36 -13.45 -13.45 2.62
N GLU A 37 -12.41 -13.33 3.42
CA GLU A 37 -11.67 -12.07 3.54
C GLU A 37 -10.40 -12.18 2.72
N ASP A 38 -10.32 -11.38 1.68
CA ASP A 38 -9.16 -11.37 0.81
C ASP A 38 -8.13 -10.38 1.33
N SER A 39 -6.88 -10.68 1.02
CA SER A 39 -5.76 -9.81 1.35
C SER A 39 -5.16 -9.23 0.09
N TYR A 40 -4.65 -8.01 0.20
CA TYR A 40 -4.04 -7.28 -0.91
C TYR A 40 -2.69 -6.76 -0.49
N VAL A 41 -1.72 -6.87 -1.39
CA VAL A 41 -0.43 -6.23 -1.21
C VAL A 41 -0.46 -4.93 -2.01
N ALA A 42 -0.38 -3.81 -1.31
CA ALA A 42 -0.44 -2.50 -1.95
C ALA A 42 0.87 -1.78 -1.73
N ALA A 43 1.25 -0.96 -2.69
CA ALA A 43 2.45 -0.14 -2.59
C ALA A 43 2.08 1.25 -2.10
N MET A 44 2.80 1.73 -1.11
CA MET A 44 2.71 3.11 -0.63
C MET A 44 3.94 3.85 -1.11
N LEU A 45 3.75 5.06 -1.60
CA LEU A 45 4.83 5.84 -2.19
C LEU A 45 4.96 7.19 -1.48
N GLY A 46 6.19 7.71 -1.47
CA GLY A 46 6.46 9.04 -0.97
C GLY A 46 6.20 9.18 0.52
N ALA A 47 5.53 10.23 0.91
CA ALA A 47 5.28 10.50 2.32
C ALA A 47 4.45 9.40 2.97
N LEU A 48 3.54 8.79 2.22
CA LEU A 48 2.72 7.72 2.76
C LEU A 48 3.58 6.50 3.14
N ALA A 49 4.63 6.25 2.37
CA ALA A 49 5.53 5.12 2.65
C ALA A 49 6.29 5.28 3.95
N THR A 50 6.40 6.50 4.45
CA THR A 50 7.09 6.77 5.71
C THR A 50 6.16 6.72 6.92
N CYS A 51 4.85 6.64 6.68
CA CYS A 51 3.89 6.46 7.77
C CYS A 51 3.98 5.04 8.29
N ARG A 52 3.75 4.87 9.58
CA ARG A 52 3.87 3.55 10.20
C ARG A 52 2.52 3.05 10.65
N PHE A 53 2.16 1.89 10.16
CA PHE A 53 0.95 1.17 10.58
C PHE A 53 1.36 -0.15 11.19
N TYR A 54 0.55 -0.67 12.09
CA TYR A 54 0.88 -1.88 12.82
C TYR A 54 -0.16 -2.95 12.56
N ALA A 55 0.25 -4.19 12.68
CA ALA A 55 -0.63 -5.32 12.49
C ALA A 55 -1.83 -5.18 13.41
N GLY A 56 -3.01 -5.35 12.85
CA GLY A 56 -4.25 -5.21 13.58
C GLY A 56 -4.90 -3.84 13.50
N ASP A 57 -4.17 -2.83 13.01
CA ASP A 57 -4.76 -1.50 12.83
C ASP A 57 -5.89 -1.55 11.81
N LEU A 58 -6.97 -0.84 12.11
CA LEU A 58 -8.04 -0.66 11.16
C LEU A 58 -7.81 0.62 10.40
N VAL A 59 -7.92 0.54 9.09
CA VAL A 59 -7.62 1.68 8.23
C VAL A 59 -8.67 1.82 7.14
N TYR A 60 -8.82 3.04 6.68
CA TYR A 60 -9.52 3.37 5.45
C TYR A 60 -8.46 3.56 4.38
N ALA A 61 -8.57 2.83 3.29
CA ALA A 61 -7.56 2.88 2.25
C ALA A 61 -8.22 3.16 0.91
N VAL A 62 -7.61 4.08 0.15
CA VAL A 62 -8.00 4.34 -1.22
C VAL A 62 -6.98 3.62 -2.09
N LEU A 63 -7.44 2.62 -2.82
CA LEU A 63 -6.56 1.79 -3.63
C LEU A 63 -6.81 2.07 -5.09
N ARG A 64 -5.74 2.07 -5.85
CA ARG A 64 -5.80 2.21 -7.30
C ARG A 64 -5.22 0.95 -7.91
N PHE A 65 -6.00 0.33 -8.79
CA PHE A 65 -5.58 -0.88 -9.47
C PHE A 65 -5.10 -0.47 -10.86
N GLN A 66 -3.88 -0.89 -11.19
CA GLN A 66 -3.25 -0.55 -12.46
C GLN A 66 -2.73 -1.81 -13.11
N THR A 67 -2.74 -1.81 -14.43
CA THR A 67 -2.06 -2.88 -15.17
C THR A 67 -0.91 -2.25 -15.94
N ARG A 68 0.14 -3.04 -16.11
CA ARG A 68 1.27 -2.64 -16.95
C ARG A 68 1.74 -3.84 -17.73
N GLU A 69 2.28 -3.57 -18.89
CA GLU A 69 2.76 -4.61 -19.77
C GLU A 69 4.27 -4.49 -19.91
N TYR A 70 4.95 -5.63 -19.79
CA TYR A 70 6.38 -5.68 -19.94
C TYR A 70 6.77 -7.02 -20.53
N ASN A 71 7.50 -6.96 -21.67
CA ASN A 71 7.95 -8.16 -22.38
C ASN A 71 6.81 -9.13 -22.71
N GLY A 72 5.67 -8.58 -23.12
CA GLY A 72 4.52 -9.39 -23.51
C GLY A 72 3.72 -9.95 -22.34
N GLN A 73 4.09 -9.59 -21.11
CA GLN A 73 3.36 -10.03 -19.93
C GLN A 73 2.63 -8.87 -19.30
N VAL A 74 1.46 -9.16 -18.77
CA VAL A 74 0.63 -8.14 -18.12
C VAL A 74 0.70 -8.36 -16.60
N PHE A 75 1.08 -7.31 -15.90
CA PHE A 75 1.16 -7.32 -14.45
C PHE A 75 0.12 -6.38 -13.87
N GLN A 76 -0.40 -6.75 -12.71
CA GLN A 76 -1.33 -5.91 -11.99
C GLN A 76 -0.67 -5.36 -10.74
N ASP A 77 -0.75 -4.05 -10.58
CA ASP A 77 -0.23 -3.39 -9.39
C ASP A 77 -1.38 -2.77 -8.62
N ILE A 78 -1.27 -2.80 -7.31
CA ILE A 78 -2.21 -2.12 -6.43
C ILE A 78 -1.43 -1.02 -5.73
N LEU A 79 -1.91 0.21 -5.90
CA LEU A 79 -1.27 1.38 -5.33
C LEU A 79 -2.18 1.96 -4.27
N ALA A 80 -1.66 2.13 -3.06
CA ALA A 80 -2.41 2.78 -2.01
C ALA A 80 -2.23 4.27 -2.16
N GLN A 81 -3.31 4.97 -2.56
CA GLN A 81 -3.28 6.41 -2.72
C GLN A 81 -3.40 7.11 -1.39
N ASP A 82 -4.09 6.48 -0.45
CA ASP A 82 -4.24 7.04 0.89
C ASP A 82 -4.53 5.90 1.85
N VAL A 83 -4.00 6.00 3.05
CA VAL A 83 -4.28 5.05 4.13
C VAL A 83 -4.43 5.87 5.40
N VAL A 84 -5.60 5.80 5.99
CA VAL A 84 -5.92 6.56 7.19
C VAL A 84 -6.37 5.61 8.28
N LYS A 85 -5.76 5.75 9.45
CA LYS A 85 -6.09 4.92 10.61
C LYS A 85 -7.43 5.38 11.18
N ILE A 86 -8.35 4.46 11.36
CA ILE A 86 -9.70 4.80 11.82
C ILE A 86 -10.03 4.24 13.18
N ASN A 87 -9.22 3.39 13.71
CA ASN A 87 -9.58 2.87 15.02
C ASN A 87 -9.26 3.89 16.06
N SER A 88 -10.10 4.04 16.82
CA SER A 88 -9.91 4.90 17.61
C SER A 88 -9.94 4.74 18.85
N ILE A 89 -10.29 4.49 19.23
CA ILE A 89 -10.54 4.58 20.25
C ILE A 89 -10.38 4.28 21.30
N LYS A 90 -10.20 4.31 21.85
CA LYS A 90 -10.07 4.00 22.84
C LYS A 90 -10.55 4.46 23.58
#